data_4c11a0eb3662005f782c7180a1efc917
#
_entry.id   4c11a0eb3662005f782c7180a1efc917
#
_cell.length_a   1.000
_cell.length_b   1.000
_cell.length_c   1.000
_cell.angle_alpha   90.00
_cell.angle_beta   90.00
_cell.angle_gamma   90.00
#
_symmetry.space_group_name_H-M   'P 1'
#
loop_
_entity.id
_entity.type
_entity.pdbx_description
1 polymer ?
#
loop_
_entity_poly.entity_id
_entity_poly.type
_entity_poly.pdbx_seq_one_letter_code
_entity_poly.pdbx_strand_id
1 'polypeptide(L)'
;MKNLLHPVLLVLSCIVLCGCPYYSPYGIDEAPQQPIDEALLGKWATFVQRPSYENEYTESPVKIIFDKKTDMEYDVAITGYIDELKRYRVSENDTIKGTAFLSLIDKRYFLNTLIKGKVYFAEVKKQGNSLDILTLAEHFTSKYIKTSTSLRTAIGFHYKTRATPMYDDWFVLKNLQKVN
;
A
#
# COMPACT_ATOMS: atom_id res chain seq x y z
N MET A 1 33.12 4.46 -34.16
CA MET A 1 32.71 4.73 -32.77
C MET A 1 31.35 5.44 -32.60
N LYS A 2 30.69 5.92 -33.68
CA LYS A 2 29.39 6.63 -33.61
C LYS A 2 28.18 5.72 -33.37
N ASN A 3 28.25 4.42 -33.61
CA ASN A 3 27.09 3.53 -33.57
C ASN A 3 26.85 2.82 -32.19
N LEU A 4 27.74 3.01 -31.22
CA LEU A 4 27.57 2.40 -29.88
C LEU A 4 26.78 3.29 -28.90
N LEU A 5 26.66 4.60 -29.23
CA LEU A 5 26.00 5.56 -28.32
C LEU A 5 24.48 5.34 -28.26
N HIS A 6 23.86 4.92 -29.37
CA HIS A 6 22.42 4.69 -29.45
C HIS A 6 21.91 3.54 -28.57
N PRO A 7 22.54 2.33 -28.62
CA PRO A 7 22.09 1.24 -27.76
C PRO A 7 22.35 1.50 -26.27
N VAL A 8 23.46 2.21 -25.93
CA VAL A 8 23.73 2.60 -24.54
C VAL A 8 22.70 3.61 -24.02
N LEU A 9 22.29 4.57 -24.84
CA LEU A 9 21.25 5.55 -24.47
C LEU A 9 19.88 4.87 -24.29
N LEU A 10 19.57 3.88 -25.15
CA LEU A 10 18.32 3.10 -25.06
C LEU A 10 18.28 2.24 -23.81
N VAL A 11 19.37 1.58 -23.45
CA VAL A 11 19.47 0.77 -22.20
C VAL A 11 19.39 1.67 -20.97
N LEU A 12 20.04 2.84 -20.99
CA LEU A 12 19.97 3.82 -19.90
C LEU A 12 18.55 4.39 -19.74
N SER A 13 17.83 4.62 -20.84
CA SER A 13 16.42 5.03 -20.83
C SER A 13 15.49 3.97 -20.25
N CYS A 14 15.72 2.68 -20.55
CA CYS A 14 14.93 1.59 -19.98
C CYS A 14 15.13 1.42 -18.47
N ILE A 15 16.31 1.73 -17.92
CA ILE A 15 16.58 1.67 -16.48
C ILE A 15 15.83 2.78 -15.72
N VAL A 16 15.60 3.92 -16.35
CA VAL A 16 14.87 5.05 -15.74
C VAL A 16 13.35 4.81 -15.75
N LEU A 17 12.85 3.94 -16.63
CA LEU A 17 11.42 3.59 -16.77
C LEU A 17 10.99 2.42 -15.85
N CYS A 18 11.91 1.82 -15.09
CA CYS A 18 11.53 0.84 -14.07
C CYS A 18 10.71 1.54 -12.98
N GLY A 19 9.41 1.30 -13.04
CA GLY A 19 8.36 1.98 -12.28
C GLY A 19 8.71 2.26 -10.82
N CYS A 20 8.23 3.39 -10.34
CA CYS A 20 8.40 3.79 -8.95
C CYS A 20 7.79 2.72 -8.03
N PRO A 21 8.49 2.30 -6.99
CA PRO A 21 7.93 1.34 -6.06
C PRO A 21 6.83 2.01 -5.22
N TYR A 22 5.71 1.29 -5.00
CA TYR A 22 4.64 1.72 -4.09
C TYR A 22 5.04 1.68 -2.60
N TYR A 23 6.31 1.69 -2.31
CA TYR A 23 6.83 1.68 -0.96
C TYR A 23 7.76 2.85 -0.71
N SER A 24 7.84 3.22 0.55
CA SER A 24 8.79 4.22 1.05
C SER A 24 9.76 3.57 2.04
N PRO A 25 10.98 4.06 2.17
CA PRO A 25 11.85 3.70 3.30
C PRO A 25 11.38 4.34 4.62
N TYR A 26 10.45 5.28 4.57
CA TYR A 26 9.95 6.04 5.71
C TYR A 26 8.46 5.79 5.91
N GLY A 27 8.02 5.71 7.17
CA GLY A 27 6.61 5.80 7.53
C GLY A 27 6.09 7.25 7.46
N ILE A 28 4.78 7.43 7.55
CA ILE A 28 4.15 8.75 7.70
C ILE A 28 4.60 9.40 9.02
N ASP A 29 4.78 8.60 10.06
CA ASP A 29 5.46 8.95 11.30
C ASP A 29 6.73 8.11 11.43
N GLU A 30 7.74 8.63 12.13
CA GLU A 30 9.00 7.91 12.38
C GLU A 30 8.81 6.73 13.32
N ALA A 31 7.82 6.83 14.21
CA ALA A 31 7.43 5.79 15.15
C ALA A 31 5.91 5.84 15.37
N PRO A 32 5.28 4.75 15.88
CA PRO A 32 3.87 4.75 16.21
C PRO A 32 3.51 5.87 17.19
N GLN A 33 2.50 6.69 16.82
CA GLN A 33 2.02 7.81 17.62
C GLN A 33 0.57 7.66 18.04
N GLN A 34 -0.14 6.70 17.46
CA GLN A 34 -1.55 6.45 17.72
C GLN A 34 -1.73 5.06 18.31
N PRO A 35 -2.60 4.89 19.31
CA PRO A 35 -2.98 3.58 19.77
C PRO A 35 -3.66 2.80 18.63
N ILE A 36 -3.65 1.49 18.74
CA ILE A 36 -4.40 0.65 17.81
C ILE A 36 -5.91 0.97 17.91
N ASP A 37 -6.60 0.90 16.79
CA ASP A 37 -8.06 0.81 16.76
C ASP A 37 -8.45 -0.66 16.90
N GLU A 38 -8.96 -1.08 18.06
CA GLU A 38 -9.37 -2.47 18.33
C GLU A 38 -10.46 -2.94 17.36
N ALA A 39 -11.19 -2.02 16.77
CA ALA A 39 -12.22 -2.35 15.79
C ALA A 39 -11.64 -2.89 14.48
N LEU A 40 -10.35 -2.64 14.19
CA LEU A 40 -9.64 -3.23 13.05
C LEU A 40 -9.21 -4.66 13.31
N LEU A 41 -9.07 -5.09 14.58
CA LEU A 41 -8.62 -6.44 14.91
C LEU A 41 -9.51 -7.52 14.32
N GLY A 42 -8.90 -8.61 13.89
CA GLY A 42 -9.56 -9.78 13.34
C GLY A 42 -9.31 -9.98 11.84
N LYS A 43 -10.15 -10.79 11.22
CA LYS A 43 -10.02 -11.19 9.82
C LYS A 43 -10.96 -10.36 8.96
N TRP A 44 -10.47 -9.88 7.83
CA TRP A 44 -11.20 -9.11 6.83
C TRP A 44 -11.01 -9.75 5.47
N ALA A 45 -12.07 -9.84 4.68
CA ALA A 45 -12.03 -10.44 3.35
C ALA A 45 -12.83 -9.63 2.33
N THR A 46 -12.34 -9.63 1.10
CA THR A 46 -13.02 -9.09 -0.08
C THR A 46 -12.61 -9.89 -1.32
N PHE A 47 -13.23 -9.57 -2.45
CA PHE A 47 -12.80 -10.06 -3.75
C PHE A 47 -12.25 -8.89 -4.57
N VAL A 48 -11.18 -9.14 -5.30
CA VAL A 48 -10.60 -8.20 -6.26
C VAL A 48 -10.74 -8.77 -7.66
N GLN A 49 -11.03 -7.89 -8.61
CA GLN A 49 -11.05 -8.28 -10.02
C GLN A 49 -9.62 -8.32 -10.54
N ARG A 50 -9.26 -9.38 -11.23
CA ARG A 50 -7.99 -9.50 -11.94
C ARG A 50 -8.21 -9.73 -13.43
N PRO A 51 -7.34 -9.17 -14.30
CA PRO A 51 -7.38 -9.49 -15.71
C PRO A 51 -7.03 -10.97 -15.92
N SER A 52 -7.88 -11.68 -16.69
CA SER A 52 -7.63 -13.03 -17.22
C SER A 52 -6.95 -12.94 -18.58
N TYR A 53 -6.28 -14.01 -19.00
CA TYR A 53 -5.65 -14.12 -20.33
C TYR A 53 -6.64 -14.06 -21.49
N GLU A 54 -7.94 -14.25 -21.24
CA GLU A 54 -9.02 -14.26 -22.24
C GLU A 54 -9.78 -12.92 -22.30
N ASN A 55 -9.21 -11.82 -21.82
CA ASN A 55 -9.89 -10.52 -21.68
C ASN A 55 -11.10 -10.52 -20.75
N GLU A 56 -11.28 -11.54 -19.97
CA GLU A 56 -12.28 -11.63 -18.93
C GLU A 56 -11.67 -11.22 -17.57
N TYR A 57 -12.51 -10.73 -16.67
CA TYR A 57 -12.11 -10.46 -15.30
C TYR A 57 -12.51 -11.64 -14.42
N THR A 58 -11.57 -12.17 -13.65
CA THR A 58 -11.85 -13.18 -12.63
C THR A 58 -11.77 -12.55 -11.24
N GLU A 59 -12.67 -12.95 -10.35
CA GLU A 59 -12.62 -12.54 -8.95
C GLU A 59 -11.65 -13.43 -8.18
N SER A 60 -10.79 -12.79 -7.42
CA SER A 60 -9.84 -13.48 -6.54
C SER A 60 -10.00 -13.01 -5.10
N PRO A 61 -10.03 -13.94 -4.14
CA PRO A 61 -10.19 -13.57 -2.74
C PRO A 61 -8.92 -12.93 -2.19
N VAL A 62 -9.11 -11.88 -1.38
CA VAL A 62 -8.06 -11.26 -0.57
C VAL A 62 -8.51 -11.30 0.88
N LYS A 63 -7.61 -11.73 1.76
CA LYS A 63 -7.83 -11.75 3.21
C LYS A 63 -6.73 -10.98 3.90
N ILE A 64 -7.10 -10.18 4.88
CA ILE A 64 -6.19 -9.45 5.75
C ILE A 64 -6.54 -9.79 7.19
N ILE A 65 -5.53 -10.09 7.98
CA ILE A 65 -5.67 -10.36 9.41
C ILE A 65 -4.87 -9.29 10.14
N PHE A 66 -5.52 -8.65 11.10
CA PHE A 66 -4.89 -7.74 12.04
C PHE A 66 -4.94 -8.37 13.43
N ASP A 67 -3.78 -8.71 13.96
CA ASP A 67 -3.61 -9.16 15.33
C ASP A 67 -2.93 -8.09 16.17
N LYS A 68 -3.25 -7.99 17.44
CA LYS A 68 -2.60 -7.05 18.35
C LYS A 68 -1.17 -7.49 18.60
N LYS A 69 -0.19 -6.67 18.23
CA LYS A 69 1.23 -6.89 18.57
C LYS A 69 1.60 -6.14 19.85
N THR A 70 1.26 -4.85 19.91
CA THR A 70 1.40 -3.98 21.08
C THR A 70 0.17 -3.07 21.19
N ASP A 71 0.14 -2.15 22.14
CA ASP A 71 -0.93 -1.14 22.21
C ASP A 71 -0.85 -0.10 21.07
N MET A 72 0.23 -0.10 20.29
CA MET A 72 0.48 0.87 19.23
C MET A 72 0.69 0.20 17.85
N GLU A 73 0.79 -1.11 17.78
CA GLU A 73 1.14 -1.84 16.57
C GLU A 73 0.27 -3.09 16.38
N TYR A 74 0.08 -3.44 15.12
CA TYR A 74 -0.53 -4.68 14.68
C TYR A 74 0.53 -5.61 14.09
N ASP A 75 0.34 -6.92 14.25
CA ASP A 75 0.84 -7.92 13.31
C ASP A 75 -0.17 -8.04 12.17
N VAL A 76 0.32 -8.02 10.94
CA VAL A 76 -0.52 -8.09 9.74
C VAL A 76 -0.15 -9.30 8.92
N ALA A 77 -1.17 -10.06 8.50
CA ALA A 77 -1.02 -11.16 7.56
C ALA A 77 -1.97 -10.94 6.37
N ILE A 78 -1.44 -11.00 5.16
CA ILE A 78 -2.17 -10.76 3.91
C ILE A 78 -2.07 -12.02 3.05
N THR A 79 -3.20 -12.52 2.56
CA THR A 79 -3.29 -13.69 1.70
C THR A 79 -4.19 -13.39 0.52
N GLY A 80 -3.84 -13.89 -0.66
CA GLY A 80 -4.64 -13.74 -1.87
C GLY A 80 -3.98 -12.84 -2.91
N TYR A 81 -4.75 -12.48 -3.92
CA TYR A 81 -4.28 -11.75 -5.07
C TYR A 81 -4.12 -10.25 -4.77
N ILE A 82 -2.88 -9.81 -4.68
CA ILE A 82 -2.52 -8.39 -4.71
C ILE A 82 -1.41 -8.24 -5.74
N ASP A 83 -1.68 -7.55 -6.84
CA ASP A 83 -0.78 -7.48 -8.01
C ASP A 83 0.63 -6.98 -7.67
N GLU A 84 0.73 -6.02 -6.76
CA GLU A 84 2.01 -5.49 -6.33
C GLU A 84 2.90 -6.55 -5.67
N LEU A 85 2.29 -7.52 -5.03
CA LEU A 85 2.99 -8.58 -4.32
C LEU A 85 3.53 -9.65 -5.27
N LYS A 86 3.00 -9.78 -6.49
CA LYS A 86 3.57 -10.63 -7.54
C LYS A 86 5.01 -10.23 -7.90
N ARG A 87 5.34 -8.95 -7.84
CA ARG A 87 6.72 -8.47 -8.08
C ARG A 87 7.72 -9.06 -7.10
N TYR A 88 7.26 -9.57 -5.97
CA TYR A 88 8.08 -10.24 -4.96
C TYR A 88 8.11 -11.76 -5.10
N ARG A 89 7.58 -12.32 -6.20
CA ARG A 89 7.44 -13.78 -6.41
C ARG A 89 6.64 -14.45 -5.30
N VAL A 90 5.64 -13.78 -4.79
CA VAL A 90 4.71 -14.32 -3.81
C VAL A 90 3.56 -14.95 -4.58
N SER A 91 3.31 -16.23 -4.35
CA SER A 91 2.17 -16.96 -4.91
C SER A 91 0.87 -16.46 -4.29
N GLU A 92 -0.26 -16.60 -4.99
CA GLU A 92 -1.60 -16.26 -4.49
C GLU A 92 -1.97 -17.00 -3.19
N ASN A 93 -1.31 -18.13 -2.95
CA ASN A 93 -1.50 -18.95 -1.75
C ASN A 93 -0.53 -18.61 -0.60
N ASP A 94 0.44 -17.74 -0.85
CA ASP A 94 1.41 -17.37 0.17
C ASP A 94 0.83 -16.32 1.11
N THR A 95 1.18 -16.45 2.37
CA THR A 95 0.85 -15.45 3.39
C THR A 95 2.01 -14.48 3.54
N ILE A 96 1.74 -13.21 3.31
CA ILE A 96 2.69 -12.13 3.55
C ILE A 96 2.47 -11.62 4.95
N LYS A 97 3.55 -11.59 5.73
CA LYS A 97 3.53 -11.08 7.10
C LYS A 97 4.30 -9.78 7.21
N GLY A 98 3.78 -8.90 8.05
CA GLY A 98 4.39 -7.62 8.36
C GLY A 98 3.88 -7.08 9.68
N THR A 99 4.32 -5.89 10.01
CA THR A 99 3.79 -5.13 11.15
C THR A 99 3.20 -3.83 10.65
N ALA A 100 2.24 -3.28 11.36
CA ALA A 100 1.63 -2.02 10.97
C ALA A 100 1.33 -1.14 12.17
N PHE A 101 1.27 0.17 11.94
CA PHE A 101 0.81 1.15 12.92
C PHE A 101 -0.02 2.24 12.25
N LEU A 102 -0.80 2.95 13.04
CA LEU A 102 -1.65 4.03 12.56
C LEU A 102 -0.94 5.38 12.66
N SER A 103 -1.14 6.22 11.65
CA SER A 103 -0.84 7.65 11.63
C SER A 103 -2.12 8.45 11.45
N LEU A 104 -2.26 9.58 12.12
CA LEU A 104 -3.41 10.47 12.00
C LEU A 104 -3.01 11.75 11.26
N ILE A 105 -3.70 12.06 10.15
CA ILE A 105 -3.57 13.32 9.41
C ILE A 105 -4.98 13.88 9.15
N ASP A 106 -5.26 15.10 9.61
CA ASP A 106 -6.53 15.79 9.38
C ASP A 106 -7.78 14.91 9.66
N LYS A 107 -7.80 14.22 10.81
CA LYS A 107 -8.87 13.31 11.27
C LYS A 107 -9.01 12.02 10.42
N ARG A 108 -8.02 11.66 9.63
CA ARG A 108 -7.98 10.45 8.81
C ARG A 108 -6.86 9.54 9.27
N TYR A 109 -7.16 8.26 9.35
CA TYR A 109 -6.19 7.26 9.74
C TYR A 109 -5.50 6.65 8.52
N PHE A 110 -4.19 6.56 8.62
CA PHE A 110 -3.33 5.91 7.63
C PHE A 110 -2.62 4.75 8.28
N LEU A 111 -2.65 3.61 7.61
CA LEU A 111 -1.90 2.43 8.00
C LEU A 111 -0.51 2.51 7.36
N ASN A 112 0.53 2.42 8.17
CA ASN A 112 1.90 2.22 7.74
C ASN A 112 2.22 0.74 7.90
N THR A 113 2.34 0.00 6.82
CA THR A 113 2.58 -1.45 6.86
C THR A 113 4.01 -1.74 6.45
N LEU A 114 4.79 -2.28 7.38
CA LEU A 114 6.19 -2.68 7.16
C LEU A 114 6.25 -4.14 6.73
N ILE A 115 6.68 -4.38 5.50
CA ILE A 115 6.86 -5.72 4.91
C ILE A 115 8.27 -5.80 4.34
N LYS A 116 9.10 -6.72 4.83
CA LYS A 116 10.47 -6.95 4.32
C LYS A 116 11.31 -5.66 4.23
N GLY A 117 11.20 -4.79 5.24
CA GLY A 117 11.96 -3.53 5.30
C GLY A 117 11.44 -2.40 4.41
N LYS A 118 10.25 -2.54 3.84
CA LYS A 118 9.58 -1.56 2.99
C LYS A 118 8.28 -1.13 3.64
N VAL A 119 8.01 0.17 3.65
CA VAL A 119 6.76 0.72 4.22
C VAL A 119 5.77 1.00 3.10
N TYR A 120 4.60 0.39 3.22
CA TYR A 120 3.42 0.64 2.38
C TYR A 120 2.42 1.42 3.20
N PHE A 121 1.73 2.38 2.60
CA PHE A 121 0.74 3.17 3.32
C PHE A 121 -0.57 3.28 2.56
N ALA A 122 -1.64 3.21 3.33
CA ALA A 122 -3.00 3.33 2.84
C ALA A 122 -3.87 4.10 3.83
N GLU A 123 -4.82 4.89 3.36
CA GLU A 123 -5.88 5.38 4.23
C GLU A 123 -6.81 4.23 4.61
N VAL A 124 -7.21 4.21 5.87
CA VAL A 124 -8.14 3.22 6.41
C VAL A 124 -9.47 3.90 6.70
N LYS A 125 -10.56 3.38 6.12
CA LYS A 125 -11.92 3.83 6.38
C LYS A 125 -12.78 2.68 6.86
N LYS A 126 -13.20 2.74 8.10
CA LYS A 126 -14.10 1.75 8.70
C LYS A 126 -15.51 2.31 8.81
N GLN A 127 -16.49 1.56 8.32
CA GLN A 127 -17.91 1.89 8.43
C GLN A 127 -18.70 0.64 8.86
N GLY A 128 -19.11 0.59 10.12
CA GLY A 128 -19.75 -0.60 10.66
C GLY A 128 -18.86 -1.85 10.53
N ASN A 129 -19.34 -2.88 9.83
CA ASN A 129 -18.61 -4.11 9.55
C ASN A 129 -17.83 -4.08 8.22
N SER A 130 -17.77 -2.94 7.55
CA SER A 130 -17.02 -2.76 6.31
C SER A 130 -15.73 -1.97 6.55
N LEU A 131 -14.69 -2.32 5.83
CA LEU A 131 -13.37 -1.70 5.87
C LEU A 131 -12.89 -1.44 4.46
N ASP A 132 -12.47 -0.19 4.19
CA ASP A 132 -11.75 0.16 2.97
C ASP A 132 -10.27 0.41 3.32
N ILE A 133 -9.39 -0.12 2.50
CA ILE A 133 -7.94 0.13 2.54
C ILE A 133 -7.56 0.76 1.21
N LEU A 134 -7.30 2.07 1.24
CA LEU A 134 -7.09 2.89 0.06
C LEU A 134 -5.60 3.19 -0.06
N THR A 135 -4.90 2.41 -0.85
CA THR A 135 -3.46 2.57 -1.09
C THR A 135 -3.18 3.91 -1.74
N LEU A 136 -2.20 4.63 -1.21
CA LEU A 136 -1.80 5.92 -1.76
C LEU A 136 -1.08 5.75 -3.10
N ALA A 137 -1.28 6.71 -4.00
CA ALA A 137 -0.65 6.72 -5.31
C ALA A 137 0.88 6.81 -5.22
N GLU A 138 1.58 6.29 -6.24
CA GLU A 138 3.04 6.15 -6.26
C GLU A 138 3.82 7.46 -6.07
N HIS A 139 3.24 8.60 -6.42
CA HIS A 139 3.94 9.89 -6.27
C HIS A 139 4.28 10.23 -4.81
N PHE A 140 3.60 9.62 -3.81
CA PHE A 140 3.97 9.73 -2.40
C PHE A 140 5.22 8.91 -2.03
N THR A 141 5.69 8.04 -2.92
CA THR A 141 6.95 7.30 -2.77
C THR A 141 8.09 7.90 -3.57
N SER A 142 7.90 9.10 -4.10
CA SER A 142 8.86 9.82 -4.93
C SER A 142 10.23 9.96 -4.26
N LYS A 143 11.30 9.92 -5.07
CA LYS A 143 12.69 10.15 -4.64
C LYS A 143 12.92 11.49 -3.95
N TYR A 144 12.00 12.44 -4.10
CA TYR A 144 12.06 13.75 -3.44
C TYR A 144 11.54 13.74 -2.00
N ILE A 145 10.75 12.72 -1.64
CA ILE A 145 10.26 12.54 -0.27
C ILE A 145 11.31 11.74 0.51
N LYS A 146 12.08 12.43 1.35
CA LYS A 146 13.24 11.84 2.03
C LYS A 146 13.08 11.70 3.54
N THR A 147 11.95 12.10 4.09
CA THR A 147 11.68 12.03 5.53
C THR A 147 10.21 11.81 5.80
N SER A 148 9.86 11.25 6.96
CA SER A 148 8.48 11.12 7.45
C SER A 148 7.75 12.47 7.49
N THR A 149 8.43 13.51 7.93
CA THR A 149 7.87 14.88 7.95
C THR A 149 7.49 15.37 6.54
N SER A 150 8.37 15.16 5.55
CA SER A 150 8.08 15.52 4.15
C SER A 150 6.91 14.73 3.59
N LEU A 151 6.83 13.43 3.90
CA LEU A 151 5.74 12.56 3.49
C LEU A 151 4.41 13.00 4.11
N ARG A 152 4.38 13.24 5.41
CA ARG A 152 3.21 13.75 6.13
C ARG A 152 2.71 15.07 5.55
N THR A 153 3.63 15.99 5.27
CA THR A 153 3.32 17.30 4.67
C THR A 153 2.74 17.13 3.25
N ALA A 154 3.34 16.26 2.43
CA ALA A 154 2.86 15.98 1.08
C ALA A 154 1.43 15.42 1.09
N ILE A 155 1.14 14.45 1.97
CA ILE A 155 -0.20 13.88 2.11
C ILE A 155 -1.20 14.96 2.54
N GLY A 156 -0.90 15.74 3.58
CA GLY A 156 -1.77 16.80 4.06
C GLY A 156 -2.03 17.91 3.03
N PHE A 157 -1.00 18.30 2.27
CA PHE A 157 -1.13 19.27 1.18
C PHE A 157 -2.04 18.74 0.07
N HIS A 158 -1.88 17.47 -0.30
CA HIS A 158 -2.65 16.84 -1.35
C HIS A 158 -4.16 16.81 -1.05
N TYR A 159 -4.53 16.54 0.20
CA TYR A 159 -5.93 16.63 0.64
C TYR A 159 -6.54 18.00 0.43
N LYS A 160 -5.76 19.05 0.60
CA LYS A 160 -6.24 20.43 0.47
C LYS A 160 -6.38 20.85 -0.98
N THR A 161 -5.46 20.43 -1.84
CA THR A 161 -5.38 20.91 -3.23
C THR A 161 -6.14 20.03 -4.21
N ARG A 162 -6.26 18.72 -3.95
CA ARG A 162 -6.86 17.72 -4.84
C ARG A 162 -6.30 17.76 -6.27
N ALA A 163 -5.04 18.15 -6.41
CA ALA A 163 -4.40 18.41 -7.70
C ALA A 163 -4.20 17.14 -8.55
N THR A 164 -4.09 15.97 -7.89
CA THR A 164 -3.94 14.67 -8.54
C THR A 164 -4.72 13.61 -7.76
N PRO A 165 -5.01 12.43 -8.33
CA PRO A 165 -5.62 11.33 -7.59
C PRO A 165 -4.76 10.95 -6.39
N MET A 166 -5.38 10.81 -5.23
CA MET A 166 -4.67 10.47 -4.00
C MET A 166 -4.42 8.99 -3.86
N TYR A 167 -5.33 8.19 -4.37
CA TYR A 167 -5.29 6.73 -4.26
C TYR A 167 -4.97 6.12 -5.61
N ASP A 168 -4.36 4.95 -5.56
CA ASP A 168 -4.16 4.13 -6.72
C ASP A 168 -5.35 3.20 -6.90
N ASP A 169 -6.14 3.41 -7.95
CA ASP A 169 -7.36 2.63 -8.20
C ASP A 169 -7.09 1.13 -8.42
N TRP A 170 -5.87 0.75 -8.79
CA TRP A 170 -5.48 -0.65 -8.99
C TRP A 170 -5.20 -1.40 -7.68
N PHE A 171 -4.90 -0.68 -6.60
CA PHE A 171 -4.45 -1.26 -5.33
C PHE A 171 -5.36 -0.92 -4.15
N VAL A 172 -6.54 -0.39 -4.41
CA VAL A 172 -7.52 -0.16 -3.36
C VAL A 172 -8.30 -1.44 -3.06
N LEU A 173 -8.47 -1.73 -1.79
CA LEU A 173 -9.35 -2.79 -1.31
C LEU A 173 -10.58 -2.14 -0.69
N LYS A 174 -11.73 -2.35 -1.31
CA LYS A 174 -13.00 -1.80 -0.85
C LYS A 174 -13.92 -2.90 -0.33
N ASN A 175 -14.78 -2.50 0.59
CA ASN A 175 -15.83 -3.37 1.12
C ASN A 175 -15.31 -4.69 1.72
N LEU A 176 -14.11 -4.67 2.34
CA LEU A 176 -13.69 -5.81 3.13
C LEU A 176 -14.72 -6.05 4.23
N GLN A 177 -15.22 -7.28 4.32
CA GLN A 177 -16.15 -7.70 5.35
C GLN A 177 -15.42 -8.42 6.46
N LYS A 178 -15.82 -8.16 7.71
CA LYS A 178 -15.28 -8.89 8.85
C LYS A 178 -15.76 -10.34 8.76
N VAL A 179 -14.83 -11.29 8.84
CA VAL A 179 -15.12 -12.73 8.83
C VAL A 179 -14.72 -13.35 10.16
N ASN A 180 -15.50 -14.32 10.61
CA ASN A 180 -15.30 -15.04 11.87
C ASN A 180 -14.19 -16.09 11.74
#